data_fae3b22e94ac3c34b35f8a3a97f89745
#
_entry.id   fae3b22e94ac3c34b35f8a3a97f89745
#
_cell.length_a   1.000
_cell.length_b   1.000
_cell.length_c   1.000
_cell.angle_alpha   90.00
_cell.angle_beta   90.00
_cell.angle_gamma   90.00
#
_symmetry.space_group_name_H-M   'P 1'
#
loop_
_entity.id
_entity.type
_entity.pdbx_description
1 polymer ?
#
loop_
_entity_poly.entity_id
_entity_poly.type
_entity_poly.pdbx_seq_one_letter_code
_entity_poly.pdbx_strand_id
1 'polypeptide(L)'
;MDIKQALDDCIRDAYATRSLNTGRTYTNALNIFSKFLSDQGISTDSPVTLISIEPFIKFPSWLAQQGYSKKTTGAYVAGTKFLLDWMVIHGFLKPDFSETLRFEMAVKQISRKRETRLPRTPEKGVLEKIIHSLYNINWLSPRKERNIAIILFLMTTGCRNNEVVNLRIKDIDLNGQNALVVGKGNKERRVFFNSETAKALDNYWKIRGFREKLHPAFARHDKGTGKKIQGLTTKSVRDIVDEVTAVAGLDKGSFTPHYFRHAFAIKMLQETHDLALVQDLLGHASPSSTRVYAKIYPEDMERAHKKVWEKGNSGLKDK
;
A
#
# COMPACT_ATOMS: atom_id res chain seq x y z
N MET A 1 7.37 -31.67 20.15
CA MET A 1 7.00 -30.28 19.77
C MET A 1 5.53 -30.08 20.05
N ASP A 2 5.17 -29.03 20.76
CA ASP A 2 3.80 -28.61 20.94
C ASP A 2 3.33 -27.64 19.82
N ILE A 3 2.04 -27.30 19.80
CA ILE A 3 1.45 -26.43 18.79
C ILE A 3 2.07 -25.04 18.88
N LYS A 4 2.35 -24.54 20.07
CA LYS A 4 2.96 -23.21 20.27
C LYS A 4 4.35 -23.11 19.64
N GLN A 5 5.19 -24.12 19.85
CA GLN A 5 6.51 -24.21 19.23
C GLN A 5 6.39 -24.27 17.70
N ALA A 6 5.43 -25.04 17.18
CA ALA A 6 5.19 -25.11 15.72
C ALA A 6 4.78 -23.75 15.13
N LEU A 7 3.93 -23.00 15.83
CA LEU A 7 3.57 -21.63 15.43
C LEU A 7 4.78 -20.70 15.41
N ASP A 8 5.62 -20.74 16.45
CA ASP A 8 6.82 -19.89 16.56
C ASP A 8 7.86 -20.23 15.48
N ASP A 9 8.06 -21.52 15.19
CA ASP A 9 8.97 -21.97 14.15
C ASP A 9 8.48 -21.56 12.76
N CYS A 10 7.19 -21.74 12.48
CA CYS A 10 6.56 -21.28 11.26
C CYS A 10 6.67 -19.76 11.07
N ILE A 11 6.53 -18.97 12.14
CA ILE A 11 6.74 -17.52 12.11
C ILE A 11 8.21 -17.20 11.76
N ARG A 12 9.19 -17.89 12.34
CA ARG A 12 10.61 -17.70 11.98
C ARG A 12 10.87 -17.98 10.51
N ASP A 13 10.31 -19.07 9.97
CA ASP A 13 10.42 -19.41 8.56
C ASP A 13 9.75 -18.38 7.66
N ALA A 14 8.61 -17.83 8.07
CA ALA A 14 7.95 -16.75 7.35
C ALA A 14 8.84 -15.50 7.25
N TYR A 15 9.55 -15.13 8.30
CA TYR A 15 10.50 -14.01 8.26
C TYR A 15 11.75 -14.31 7.44
N ALA A 16 12.21 -15.55 7.39
CA ALA A 16 13.36 -15.96 6.61
C ALA A 16 13.04 -16.00 5.09
N THR A 17 11.82 -16.41 4.73
CA THR A 17 11.44 -16.71 3.32
C THR A 17 10.57 -15.65 2.66
N ARG A 18 9.98 -14.73 3.42
CA ARG A 18 9.04 -13.71 2.92
C ARG A 18 9.51 -12.30 3.25
N SER A 19 8.83 -11.30 2.69
CA SER A 19 9.09 -9.90 3.04
C SER A 19 8.73 -9.63 4.51
N LEU A 20 9.40 -8.66 5.17
CA LEU A 20 9.10 -8.26 6.55
C LEU A 20 7.60 -7.96 6.79
N ASN A 21 6.93 -7.32 5.82
CA ASN A 21 5.50 -7.04 5.95
C ASN A 21 4.64 -8.29 5.84
N THR A 22 5.03 -9.26 5.01
CA THR A 22 4.36 -10.57 4.92
C THR A 22 4.57 -11.33 6.22
N GLY A 23 5.80 -11.37 6.75
CA GLY A 23 6.11 -11.99 8.04
C GLY A 23 5.24 -11.43 9.16
N ARG A 24 5.15 -10.10 9.30
CA ARG A 24 4.25 -9.44 10.27
C ARG A 24 2.78 -9.82 10.09
N THR A 25 2.32 -9.89 8.84
CA THR A 25 0.93 -10.28 8.55
C THR A 25 0.67 -11.72 8.96
N TYR A 26 1.60 -12.63 8.70
CA TYR A 26 1.50 -14.03 9.09
C TYR A 26 1.60 -14.20 10.61
N THR A 27 2.48 -13.48 11.28
CA THR A 27 2.51 -13.44 12.76
C THR A 27 1.15 -13.07 13.34
N ASN A 28 0.54 -11.98 12.84
CA ASN A 28 -0.81 -11.58 13.29
C ASN A 28 -1.86 -12.66 12.99
N ALA A 29 -1.79 -13.29 11.81
CA ALA A 29 -2.69 -14.38 11.43
C ALA A 29 -2.57 -15.57 12.37
N LEU A 30 -1.35 -16.00 12.69
CA LEU A 30 -1.10 -17.15 13.56
C LEU A 30 -1.45 -16.86 15.02
N ASN A 31 -1.26 -15.63 15.51
CA ASN A 31 -1.75 -15.22 16.82
C ASN A 31 -3.28 -15.28 16.93
N ILE A 32 -4.00 -14.86 15.87
CA ILE A 32 -5.46 -14.98 15.82
C ILE A 32 -5.90 -16.44 15.66
N PHE A 33 -5.14 -17.25 14.91
CA PHE A 33 -5.40 -18.68 14.80
C PHE A 33 -5.19 -19.40 16.14
N SER A 34 -4.15 -19.06 16.90
CA SER A 34 -3.93 -19.56 18.27
C SER A 34 -5.13 -19.26 19.17
N LYS A 35 -5.67 -18.01 19.11
CA LYS A 35 -6.89 -17.65 19.85
C LYS A 35 -8.07 -18.50 19.41
N PHE A 36 -8.27 -18.70 18.11
CA PHE A 36 -9.32 -19.56 17.58
C PHE A 36 -9.19 -21.00 18.07
N LEU A 37 -7.97 -21.58 18.10
CA LEU A 37 -7.75 -22.92 18.65
C LEU A 37 -8.20 -23.00 20.11
N SER A 38 -7.85 -22.00 20.92
CA SER A 38 -8.30 -21.93 22.34
C SER A 38 -9.83 -21.85 22.44
N ASP A 39 -10.50 -21.07 21.57
CA ASP A 39 -11.97 -20.99 21.53
C ASP A 39 -12.62 -22.33 21.10
N GLN A 40 -11.88 -23.20 20.41
CA GLN A 40 -12.31 -24.56 20.03
C GLN A 40 -11.91 -25.61 21.09
N GLY A 41 -11.36 -25.21 22.24
CA GLY A 41 -10.91 -26.11 23.29
C GLY A 41 -9.59 -26.85 22.99
N ILE A 42 -8.83 -26.37 21.98
CA ILE A 42 -7.54 -26.94 21.61
C ILE A 42 -6.43 -26.12 22.29
N SER A 43 -5.75 -26.72 23.27
CA SER A 43 -4.60 -26.07 23.92
C SER A 43 -3.40 -26.00 22.99
N THR A 44 -2.75 -24.86 22.95
CA THR A 44 -1.48 -24.68 22.20
C THR A 44 -0.29 -25.43 22.83
N ASP A 45 -0.42 -25.86 24.08
CA ASP A 45 0.58 -26.72 24.75
C ASP A 45 0.41 -28.21 24.39
N SER A 46 -0.65 -28.56 23.65
CA SER A 46 -0.87 -29.93 23.17
C SER A 46 0.16 -30.31 22.09
N PRO A 47 0.49 -31.61 21.97
CA PRO A 47 1.35 -32.08 20.91
C PRO A 47 0.83 -31.68 19.52
N VAL A 48 1.71 -31.21 18.66
CA VAL A 48 1.35 -30.75 17.28
C VAL A 48 0.72 -31.86 16.43
N THR A 49 1.03 -33.11 16.74
CA THR A 49 0.47 -34.30 16.05
C THR A 49 -1.01 -34.54 16.34
N LEU A 50 -1.59 -33.87 17.34
CA LEU A 50 -3.02 -33.96 17.65
C LEU A 50 -3.87 -32.95 16.87
N ILE A 51 -3.27 -32.00 16.18
CA ILE A 51 -4.02 -31.07 15.35
C ILE A 51 -4.41 -31.73 14.03
N SER A 52 -5.69 -31.63 13.68
CA SER A 52 -6.20 -32.07 12.38
C SER A 52 -6.34 -30.89 11.42
N ILE A 53 -6.77 -31.15 10.19
CA ILE A 53 -7.05 -30.07 9.21
C ILE A 53 -8.36 -29.32 9.52
N GLU A 54 -9.26 -29.88 10.33
CA GLU A 54 -10.57 -29.29 10.63
C GLU A 54 -10.50 -27.86 11.18
N PRO A 55 -9.59 -27.49 12.11
CA PRO A 55 -9.40 -26.11 12.51
C PRO A 55 -9.10 -25.15 11.34
N PHE A 56 -8.29 -25.59 10.38
CA PHE A 56 -7.96 -24.75 9.21
C PHE A 56 -9.17 -24.55 8.30
N ILE A 57 -10.02 -25.55 8.14
CA ILE A 57 -11.27 -25.48 7.35
C ILE A 57 -12.29 -24.54 8.03
N LYS A 58 -12.39 -24.57 9.36
CA LYS A 58 -13.37 -23.78 10.13
C LYS A 58 -12.94 -22.33 10.36
N PHE A 59 -11.66 -22.06 10.40
CA PHE A 59 -11.11 -20.73 10.72
C PHE A 59 -11.66 -19.59 9.85
N PRO A 60 -11.80 -19.73 8.51
CA PRO A 60 -12.38 -18.69 7.67
C PRO A 60 -13.79 -18.27 8.08
N SER A 61 -14.64 -19.23 8.43
CA SER A 61 -16.03 -18.98 8.88
C SER A 61 -16.05 -18.31 10.25
N TRP A 62 -15.19 -18.75 11.16
CA TRP A 62 -15.04 -18.12 12.47
C TRP A 62 -14.59 -16.65 12.34
N LEU A 63 -13.61 -16.33 11.48
CA LEU A 63 -13.19 -14.94 11.22
C LEU A 63 -14.36 -14.08 10.74
N ALA A 64 -15.22 -14.62 9.87
CA ALA A 64 -16.40 -13.90 9.38
C ALA A 64 -17.41 -13.64 10.51
N GLN A 65 -17.63 -14.61 11.40
CA GLN A 65 -18.50 -14.47 12.59
C GLN A 65 -17.96 -13.43 13.59
N GLN A 66 -16.62 -13.32 13.71
CA GLN A 66 -15.96 -12.29 14.52
C GLN A 66 -15.98 -10.90 13.90
N GLY A 67 -16.63 -10.72 12.73
CA GLY A 67 -16.76 -9.42 12.07
C GLY A 67 -15.51 -8.93 11.34
N TYR A 68 -14.51 -9.79 11.11
CA TYR A 68 -13.34 -9.40 10.33
C TYR A 68 -13.71 -9.05 8.89
N SER A 69 -13.12 -7.97 8.35
CA SER A 69 -13.32 -7.61 6.95
C SER A 69 -12.84 -8.74 6.02
N LYS A 70 -13.48 -8.89 4.86
CA LYS A 70 -13.07 -9.90 3.85
C LYS A 70 -11.59 -9.80 3.47
N LYS A 71 -11.05 -8.58 3.43
CA LYS A 71 -9.62 -8.35 3.15
C LYS A 71 -8.74 -8.90 4.28
N THR A 72 -9.11 -8.65 5.53
CA THR A 72 -8.41 -9.15 6.72
C THR A 72 -8.52 -10.67 6.79
N THR A 73 -9.73 -11.22 6.59
CA THR A 73 -9.97 -12.67 6.52
C THR A 73 -9.07 -13.33 5.47
N GLY A 74 -9.02 -12.77 4.24
CA GLY A 74 -8.15 -13.31 3.19
C GLY A 74 -6.66 -13.27 3.55
N ALA A 75 -6.20 -12.22 4.24
CA ALA A 75 -4.82 -12.12 4.69
C ALA A 75 -4.49 -13.13 5.81
N TYR A 76 -5.42 -13.34 6.75
CA TYR A 76 -5.24 -14.29 7.85
C TYR A 76 -5.32 -15.75 7.36
N VAL A 77 -6.24 -16.04 6.45
CA VAL A 77 -6.29 -17.35 5.80
C VAL A 77 -5.04 -17.67 5.00
N ALA A 78 -4.43 -16.67 4.35
CA ALA A 78 -3.13 -16.86 3.67
C ALA A 78 -2.01 -17.21 4.67
N GLY A 79 -2.01 -16.61 5.87
CA GLY A 79 -1.06 -16.94 6.93
C GLY A 79 -1.29 -18.33 7.51
N THR A 80 -2.55 -18.74 7.74
CA THR A 80 -2.84 -20.10 8.22
C THR A 80 -2.62 -21.16 7.14
N LYS A 81 -2.83 -20.83 5.85
CA LYS A 81 -2.42 -21.72 4.75
C LYS A 81 -0.91 -21.95 4.77
N PHE A 82 -0.11 -20.90 4.99
CA PHE A 82 1.34 -21.04 5.11
C PHE A 82 1.72 -21.98 6.27
N LEU A 83 1.03 -21.89 7.42
CA LEU A 83 1.21 -22.85 8.53
C LEU A 83 0.83 -24.27 8.12
N LEU A 84 -0.31 -24.45 7.45
CA LEU A 84 -0.76 -25.76 6.98
C LEU A 84 0.28 -26.40 6.05
N ASP A 85 0.75 -25.66 5.06
CA ASP A 85 1.78 -26.10 4.12
C ASP A 85 3.09 -26.45 4.87
N TRP A 86 3.47 -25.63 5.86
CA TRP A 86 4.63 -25.86 6.72
C TRP A 86 4.48 -27.17 7.52
N MET A 87 3.32 -27.41 8.15
CA MET A 87 3.07 -28.62 8.92
C MET A 87 3.08 -29.88 8.05
N VAL A 88 2.58 -29.80 6.83
CA VAL A 88 2.63 -30.90 5.85
C VAL A 88 4.07 -31.21 5.45
N ILE A 89 4.86 -30.20 5.13
CA ILE A 89 6.27 -30.35 4.74
C ILE A 89 7.10 -30.98 5.87
N HIS A 90 6.81 -30.64 7.14
CA HIS A 90 7.51 -31.19 8.29
C HIS A 90 6.92 -32.51 8.80
N GLY A 91 5.91 -33.06 8.12
CA GLY A 91 5.33 -34.37 8.43
C GLY A 91 4.42 -34.39 9.67
N PHE A 92 4.04 -33.22 10.21
CA PHE A 92 3.12 -33.13 11.35
C PHE A 92 1.66 -33.35 10.98
N LEU A 93 1.31 -33.07 9.73
CA LEU A 93 -0.05 -33.24 9.20
C LEU A 93 0.03 -33.92 7.82
N LYS A 94 -0.88 -34.86 7.58
CA LYS A 94 -0.99 -35.59 6.31
C LYS A 94 -2.45 -35.59 5.85
N PRO A 95 -2.97 -34.44 5.34
CA PRO A 95 -4.35 -34.37 4.88
C PRO A 95 -4.55 -35.25 3.64
N ASP A 96 -5.69 -35.91 3.55
CA ASP A 96 -6.08 -36.61 2.34
C ASP A 96 -6.56 -35.64 1.25
N PHE A 97 -6.85 -36.18 0.06
CA PHE A 97 -7.32 -35.39 -1.07
C PHE A 97 -8.65 -34.68 -0.77
N SER A 98 -9.58 -35.32 -0.09
CA SER A 98 -10.91 -34.76 0.21
C SER A 98 -10.79 -33.62 1.23
N GLU A 99 -9.95 -33.77 2.23
CA GLU A 99 -9.64 -32.76 3.24
C GLU A 99 -8.98 -31.52 2.62
N THR A 100 -8.02 -31.75 1.74
CA THR A 100 -7.35 -30.66 0.99
C THR A 100 -8.38 -29.91 0.12
N LEU A 101 -9.25 -30.61 -0.58
CA LEU A 101 -10.29 -30.01 -1.41
C LEU A 101 -11.30 -29.19 -0.58
N ARG A 102 -11.71 -29.70 0.59
CA ARG A 102 -12.59 -28.97 1.53
C ARG A 102 -11.96 -27.68 2.00
N PHE A 103 -10.66 -27.69 2.35
CA PHE A 103 -9.94 -26.48 2.71
C PHE A 103 -9.90 -25.48 1.55
N GLU A 104 -9.55 -25.91 0.35
CA GLU A 104 -9.54 -25.02 -0.83
C GLU A 104 -10.91 -24.42 -1.14
N MET A 105 -11.99 -25.21 -0.98
CA MET A 105 -13.37 -24.72 -1.13
C MET A 105 -13.69 -23.64 -0.10
N ALA A 106 -13.34 -23.83 1.17
CA ALA A 106 -13.53 -22.86 2.23
C ALA A 106 -12.80 -21.54 1.91
N VAL A 107 -11.56 -21.62 1.41
CA VAL A 107 -10.77 -20.45 0.97
C VAL A 107 -11.41 -19.75 -0.24
N LYS A 108 -11.89 -20.52 -1.24
CA LYS A 108 -12.54 -19.95 -2.44
C LYS A 108 -13.84 -19.22 -2.14
N GLN A 109 -14.62 -19.66 -1.15
CA GLN A 109 -15.87 -18.98 -0.74
C GLN A 109 -15.62 -17.54 -0.26
N ILE A 110 -14.47 -17.27 0.40
CA ILE A 110 -14.09 -15.94 0.84
C ILE A 110 -13.76 -15.04 -0.36
N SER A 111 -13.16 -15.61 -1.40
CA SER A 111 -12.71 -14.88 -2.59
C SER A 111 -13.85 -14.45 -3.52
N ARG A 112 -14.94 -15.22 -3.60
CA ARG A 112 -16.02 -15.05 -4.59
C ARG A 112 -16.88 -13.79 -4.42
N LYS A 113 -16.82 -13.10 -3.28
CA LYS A 113 -17.63 -11.90 -3.04
C LYS A 113 -16.75 -10.65 -2.82
N ARG A 114 -15.77 -10.40 -3.67
CA ARG A 114 -15.08 -9.10 -3.68
C ARG A 114 -15.99 -8.08 -4.35
N GLU A 115 -16.70 -7.30 -3.57
CA GLU A 115 -17.18 -6.00 -4.03
C GLU A 115 -15.96 -5.12 -4.28
N THR A 116 -15.65 -4.86 -5.53
CA THR A 116 -14.70 -3.82 -5.90
C THR A 116 -15.38 -2.48 -5.60
N ARG A 117 -15.22 -1.97 -4.38
CA ARG A 117 -15.55 -0.57 -4.11
C ARG A 117 -14.66 0.27 -5.02
N LEU A 118 -15.30 1.12 -5.81
CA LEU A 118 -14.57 2.11 -6.58
C LEU A 118 -13.75 2.97 -5.61
N PRO A 119 -12.51 3.36 -5.97
CA PRO A 119 -11.76 4.32 -5.19
C PRO A 119 -12.62 5.57 -5.04
N ARG A 120 -12.63 6.19 -3.85
CA ARG A 120 -13.25 7.48 -3.67
C ARG A 120 -12.53 8.46 -4.60
N THR A 121 -13.26 8.99 -5.56
CA THR A 121 -12.76 10.08 -6.41
C THR A 121 -12.48 11.27 -5.52
N PRO A 122 -11.31 11.93 -5.64
CA PRO A 122 -11.06 13.18 -4.94
C PRO A 122 -12.16 14.19 -5.29
N GLU A 123 -12.83 14.74 -4.29
CA GLU A 123 -13.75 15.84 -4.50
C GLU A 123 -13.00 17.02 -5.11
N LYS A 124 -13.64 17.71 -6.05
CA LYS A 124 -13.06 18.90 -6.68
C LYS A 124 -12.70 19.94 -5.61
N GLY A 125 -11.50 20.48 -5.67
CA GLY A 125 -11.03 21.49 -4.72
C GLY A 125 -10.40 20.95 -3.42
N VAL A 126 -10.41 19.63 -3.17
CA VAL A 126 -9.80 19.07 -1.95
C VAL A 126 -8.29 19.18 -1.96
N LEU A 127 -7.64 18.92 -3.10
CA LEU A 127 -6.18 19.07 -3.21
C LEU A 127 -5.75 20.53 -3.02
N GLU A 128 -6.50 21.48 -3.54
CA GLU A 128 -6.28 22.91 -3.38
C GLU A 128 -6.42 23.33 -1.89
N LYS A 129 -7.42 22.80 -1.19
CA LYS A 129 -7.57 23.02 0.27
C LYS A 129 -6.38 22.47 1.04
N ILE A 130 -5.90 21.28 0.69
CA ILE A 130 -4.71 20.68 1.30
C ILE A 130 -3.48 21.56 1.07
N ILE A 131 -3.25 22.03 -0.18
CA ILE A 131 -2.12 22.90 -0.52
C ILE A 131 -2.21 24.21 0.28
N HIS A 132 -3.38 24.84 0.31
CA HIS A 132 -3.58 26.09 1.08
C HIS A 132 -3.28 25.88 2.58
N SER A 133 -3.79 24.80 3.16
CA SER A 133 -3.58 24.49 4.57
C SER A 133 -2.13 24.16 4.90
N LEU A 134 -1.37 23.59 3.94
CA LEU A 134 0.02 23.21 4.11
C LEU A 134 0.92 24.39 4.53
N TYR A 135 0.67 25.58 4.00
CA TYR A 135 1.43 26.79 4.31
C TYR A 135 0.98 27.49 5.60
N ASN A 136 -0.23 27.17 6.08
CA ASN A 136 -0.84 27.78 7.26
C ASN A 136 -0.60 27.01 8.57
N ILE A 137 0.03 25.81 8.52
CA ILE A 137 0.35 25.04 9.71
C ILE A 137 1.57 25.65 10.42
N ASN A 138 1.44 25.85 11.73
CA ASN A 138 2.52 26.37 12.55
C ASN A 138 3.56 25.30 12.94
N TRP A 139 4.20 24.73 11.94
CA TRP A 139 5.34 23.86 12.14
C TRP A 139 6.62 24.66 12.35
N LEU A 140 7.48 24.18 13.25
CA LEU A 140 8.80 24.75 13.43
C LEU A 140 9.76 24.24 12.35
N SER A 141 10.67 25.12 11.89
CA SER A 141 11.77 24.75 11.00
C SER A 141 12.77 23.80 11.70
N PRO A 142 13.38 22.83 11.02
CA PRO A 142 13.26 22.46 9.60
C PRO A 142 12.12 21.46 9.30
N ARG A 143 11.24 21.16 10.28
CA ARG A 143 10.10 20.25 10.11
C ARG A 143 9.08 20.81 9.12
N LYS A 144 8.87 22.12 9.13
CA LYS A 144 7.95 22.82 8.22
C LYS A 144 8.32 22.53 6.77
N GLU A 145 9.54 22.85 6.40
CA GLU A 145 10.05 22.73 5.03
C GLU A 145 10.06 21.27 4.56
N ARG A 146 10.43 20.35 5.46
CA ARG A 146 10.36 18.92 5.19
C ARG A 146 8.93 18.45 4.89
N ASN A 147 7.97 18.85 5.72
CA ASN A 147 6.60 18.40 5.60
C ASN A 147 5.94 18.96 4.33
N ILE A 148 6.23 20.22 3.98
CA ILE A 148 5.82 20.82 2.70
C ILE A 148 6.40 20.01 1.53
N ALA A 149 7.70 19.73 1.53
CA ALA A 149 8.34 18.98 0.47
C ALA A 149 7.77 17.55 0.33
N ILE A 150 7.45 16.87 1.44
CA ILE A 150 6.84 15.53 1.42
C ILE A 150 5.46 15.56 0.77
N ILE A 151 4.60 16.49 1.16
CA ILE A 151 3.23 16.57 0.62
C ILE A 151 3.26 16.88 -0.89
N LEU A 152 4.04 17.87 -1.30
CA LEU A 152 4.21 18.22 -2.72
C LEU A 152 4.78 17.04 -3.51
N PHE A 153 5.76 16.32 -2.96
CA PHE A 153 6.34 15.14 -3.60
C PHE A 153 5.31 14.02 -3.76
N LEU A 154 4.52 13.72 -2.72
CA LEU A 154 3.45 12.72 -2.80
C LEU A 154 2.40 13.07 -3.88
N MET A 155 2.01 14.35 -3.94
CA MET A 155 1.00 14.85 -4.88
C MET A 155 1.45 14.79 -6.34
N THR A 156 2.70 15.14 -6.59
CA THR A 156 3.24 15.29 -7.96
C THR A 156 3.80 14.00 -8.55
N THR A 157 4.20 13.03 -7.70
CA THR A 157 4.81 11.78 -8.15
C THR A 157 3.91 10.55 -8.05
N GLY A 158 2.88 10.61 -7.23
CA GLY A 158 2.05 9.44 -6.93
C GLY A 158 2.81 8.30 -6.24
N CYS A 159 3.96 8.57 -5.59
CA CYS A 159 4.76 7.57 -4.90
C CYS A 159 4.00 6.87 -3.78
N ARG A 160 4.37 5.61 -3.52
CA ARG A 160 3.91 4.91 -2.32
C ARG A 160 4.63 5.45 -1.10
N ASN A 161 3.95 5.47 0.05
CA ASN A 161 4.54 5.92 1.31
C ASN A 161 5.90 5.26 1.61
N ASN A 162 6.01 3.95 1.39
CA ASN A 162 7.27 3.23 1.61
C ASN A 162 8.39 3.64 0.64
N GLU A 163 8.06 4.06 -0.57
CA GLU A 163 9.02 4.57 -1.55
C GLU A 163 9.58 5.91 -1.09
N VAL A 164 8.73 6.81 -0.56
CA VAL A 164 9.12 8.13 -0.06
C VAL A 164 10.08 8.04 1.13
N VAL A 165 9.81 7.17 2.10
CA VAL A 165 10.66 7.07 3.31
C VAL A 165 12.02 6.42 3.03
N ASN A 166 12.14 5.64 1.96
CA ASN A 166 13.38 4.99 1.57
C ASN A 166 14.25 5.84 0.63
N LEU A 167 13.74 6.96 0.10
CA LEU A 167 14.50 7.84 -0.78
C LEU A 167 15.72 8.43 -0.08
N ARG A 168 16.82 8.47 -0.82
CA ARG A 168 18.05 9.17 -0.45
C ARG A 168 18.26 10.39 -1.35
N ILE A 169 19.10 11.31 -0.94
CA ILE A 169 19.41 12.51 -1.73
C ILE A 169 19.94 12.15 -3.12
N LYS A 170 20.80 11.11 -3.20
CA LYS A 170 21.37 10.64 -4.48
C LYS A 170 20.34 10.17 -5.50
N ASP A 171 19.16 9.77 -5.02
CA ASP A 171 18.11 9.20 -5.86
C ASP A 171 17.25 10.30 -6.52
N ILE A 172 17.50 11.59 -6.18
CA ILE A 172 16.70 12.74 -6.62
C ILE A 172 17.56 13.68 -7.46
N ASP A 173 17.13 13.92 -8.68
CA ASP A 173 17.67 14.92 -9.59
C ASP A 173 16.75 16.16 -9.60
N LEU A 174 17.18 17.22 -8.90
CA LEU A 174 16.40 18.47 -8.82
C LEU A 174 16.34 19.20 -10.17
N ASN A 175 17.41 19.17 -10.95
CA ASN A 175 17.49 19.87 -12.24
C ASN A 175 16.64 19.15 -13.29
N GLY A 176 16.73 17.82 -13.34
CA GLY A 176 15.92 16.98 -14.20
C GLY A 176 14.50 16.76 -13.69
N GLN A 177 14.17 17.29 -12.48
CA GLN A 177 12.85 17.16 -11.84
C GLN A 177 12.33 15.70 -11.78
N ASN A 178 13.22 14.78 -11.42
CA ASN A 178 12.88 13.35 -11.34
C ASN A 178 13.58 12.67 -10.17
N ALA A 179 13.08 11.48 -9.82
CA ALA A 179 13.69 10.64 -8.81
C ALA A 179 13.59 9.17 -9.19
N LEU A 180 14.58 8.38 -8.77
CA LEU A 180 14.57 6.93 -8.87
C LEU A 180 13.99 6.34 -7.59
N VAL A 181 12.88 5.62 -7.68
CA VAL A 181 12.23 4.98 -6.54
C VAL A 181 12.25 3.46 -6.67
N VAL A 182 12.42 2.78 -5.54
CA VAL A 182 12.44 1.30 -5.46
C VAL A 182 11.11 0.81 -4.91
N GLY A 183 10.39 0.06 -5.72
CA GLY A 183 9.07 -0.49 -5.40
C GLY A 183 9.13 -1.92 -4.85
N LYS A 184 7.96 -2.57 -4.80
CA LYS A 184 7.84 -3.97 -4.37
C LYS A 184 8.63 -4.90 -5.29
N GLY A 185 9.39 -5.82 -4.68
CA GLY A 185 10.24 -6.77 -5.43
C GLY A 185 11.51 -6.13 -5.98
N ASN A 186 12.00 -5.06 -5.35
CA ASN A 186 13.21 -4.33 -5.74
C ASN A 186 13.17 -3.75 -7.17
N LYS A 187 11.95 -3.53 -7.71
CA LYS A 187 11.79 -2.93 -9.03
C LYS A 187 11.95 -1.42 -8.95
N GLU A 188 12.88 -0.91 -9.72
CA GLU A 188 13.14 0.51 -9.85
C GLU A 188 12.21 1.14 -10.89
N ARG A 189 11.79 2.38 -10.64
CA ARG A 189 11.16 3.24 -11.64
C ARG A 189 11.51 4.70 -11.43
N ARG A 190 11.48 5.45 -12.51
CA ARG A 190 11.62 6.91 -12.47
C ARG A 190 10.26 7.55 -12.22
N VAL A 191 10.23 8.55 -11.33
CA VAL A 191 9.06 9.38 -11.06
C VAL A 191 9.42 10.82 -11.34
N PHE A 192 8.42 11.63 -11.72
CA PHE A 192 8.62 13.02 -12.13
C PHE A 192 7.86 13.94 -11.18
N PHE A 193 8.43 15.10 -10.91
CA PHE A 193 7.81 16.14 -10.08
C PHE A 193 7.98 17.52 -10.75
N ASN A 194 7.19 18.49 -10.30
CA ASN A 194 7.22 19.84 -10.86
C ASN A 194 8.30 20.73 -10.21
N SER A 195 8.49 21.93 -10.77
CA SER A 195 9.46 22.90 -10.28
C SER A 195 9.18 23.38 -8.85
N GLU A 196 7.93 23.44 -8.43
CA GLU A 196 7.54 23.80 -7.05
C GLU A 196 8.04 22.73 -6.06
N THR A 197 7.85 21.45 -6.37
CA THR A 197 8.38 20.34 -5.56
C THR A 197 9.90 20.38 -5.51
N ALA A 198 10.58 20.66 -6.65
CA ALA A 198 12.04 20.78 -6.68
C ALA A 198 12.53 21.90 -5.77
N LYS A 199 11.89 23.07 -5.82
CA LYS A 199 12.21 24.21 -4.94
C LYS A 199 11.98 23.88 -3.46
N ALA A 200 10.89 23.18 -3.12
CA ALA A 200 10.60 22.78 -1.76
C ALA A 200 11.64 21.79 -1.21
N LEU A 201 12.07 20.81 -2.02
CA LEU A 201 13.14 19.87 -1.66
C LEU A 201 14.47 20.58 -1.44
N ASP A 202 14.87 21.47 -2.34
CA ASP A 202 16.11 22.23 -2.25
C ASP A 202 16.13 23.15 -1.01
N ASN A 203 15.02 23.87 -0.78
CA ASN A 203 14.85 24.71 0.41
C ASN A 203 14.95 23.91 1.70
N TYR A 204 14.27 22.76 1.79
CA TYR A 204 14.37 21.89 2.94
C TYR A 204 15.81 21.43 3.19
N TRP A 205 16.51 20.98 2.15
CA TRP A 205 17.90 20.51 2.29
C TRP A 205 18.88 21.62 2.65
N LYS A 206 18.65 22.85 2.21
CA LYS A 206 19.45 24.03 2.61
C LYS A 206 19.25 24.33 4.10
N ILE A 207 18.00 24.36 4.56
CA ILE A 207 17.66 24.72 5.94
C ILE A 207 18.12 23.66 6.93
N ARG A 208 18.04 22.37 6.59
CA ARG A 208 18.51 21.32 7.49
C ARG A 208 20.04 21.22 7.63
N GLY A 209 20.81 21.86 6.76
CA GLY A 209 22.26 22.06 6.87
C GLY A 209 23.14 20.86 6.50
N PHE A 210 22.63 19.66 6.24
CA PHE A 210 23.39 18.49 5.83
C PHE A 210 22.81 17.84 4.56
N ARG A 211 23.67 17.57 3.57
CA ARG A 211 23.26 17.27 2.20
C ARG A 211 24.12 16.17 1.55
N GLU A 212 24.56 15.18 2.34
CA GLU A 212 25.34 14.08 1.78
C GLU A 212 24.47 13.15 0.94
N LYS A 213 25.04 12.61 -0.15
CA LYS A 213 24.31 11.79 -1.14
C LYS A 213 23.60 10.59 -0.54
N LEU A 214 24.17 9.96 0.50
CA LEU A 214 23.60 8.75 1.13
C LEU A 214 22.62 9.06 2.26
N HIS A 215 22.47 10.33 2.67
CA HIS A 215 21.49 10.70 3.67
C HIS A 215 20.05 10.48 3.16
N PRO A 216 19.10 10.17 4.07
CA PRO A 216 17.70 10.14 3.73
C PRO A 216 17.27 11.47 3.11
N ALA A 217 16.46 11.42 2.04
CA ALA A 217 15.88 12.61 1.45
C ALA A 217 15.05 13.38 2.48
N PHE A 218 14.31 12.65 3.32
CA PHE A 218 13.48 13.19 4.40
C PHE A 218 13.94 12.64 5.76
N ALA A 219 14.54 13.49 6.58
CA ALA A 219 15.12 13.11 7.87
C ALA A 219 14.19 13.40 9.05
N ARG A 220 14.43 12.72 10.16
CA ARG A 220 13.83 13.03 11.46
C ARG A 220 14.51 14.27 12.06
N HIS A 221 13.71 15.09 12.76
CA HIS A 221 14.17 16.31 13.45
C HIS A 221 13.64 16.33 14.90
N ASP A 222 13.42 15.18 15.49
CA ASP A 222 13.02 15.04 16.89
C ASP A 222 14.26 15.07 17.80
N LYS A 223 14.07 15.51 19.05
CA LYS A 223 15.10 15.49 20.07
C LYS A 223 15.56 14.05 20.32
N GLY A 224 16.87 13.81 20.31
CA GLY A 224 17.44 12.51 20.69
C GLY A 224 17.91 11.60 19.54
N THR A 225 18.01 12.09 18.32
CA THR A 225 18.53 11.29 17.19
C THR A 225 20.04 11.03 17.25
N GLY A 226 20.76 11.58 18.25
CA GLY A 226 22.22 11.44 18.37
C GLY A 226 22.98 11.96 17.14
N LYS A 227 24.19 11.42 16.91
CA LYS A 227 25.03 11.82 15.76
C LYS A 227 24.58 11.21 14.41
N LYS A 228 23.68 10.21 14.43
CA LYS A 228 23.26 9.50 13.21
C LYS A 228 21.96 10.06 12.65
N ILE A 229 22.01 10.53 11.40
CA ILE A 229 20.84 11.05 10.67
C ILE A 229 19.91 9.86 10.31
N GLN A 230 18.69 9.90 10.81
CA GLN A 230 17.67 8.88 10.58
C GLN A 230 16.59 9.37 9.61
N GLY A 231 16.12 8.48 8.75
CA GLY A 231 14.96 8.72 7.88
C GLY A 231 13.64 8.67 8.65
N LEU A 232 12.58 9.14 8.02
CA LEU A 232 11.22 9.02 8.51
C LEU A 232 10.72 7.57 8.40
N THR A 233 9.72 7.24 9.20
CA THR A 233 8.94 6.00 9.06
C THR A 233 7.68 6.25 8.24
N THR A 234 7.08 5.18 7.72
CA THR A 234 5.78 5.26 7.03
C THR A 234 4.66 5.78 7.95
N LYS A 235 4.79 5.54 9.27
CA LYS A 235 3.90 6.13 10.27
C LYS A 235 4.08 7.64 10.34
N SER A 236 5.33 8.12 10.42
CA SER A 236 5.61 9.56 10.47
C SER A 236 5.03 10.33 9.26
N VAL A 237 5.14 9.76 8.05
CA VAL A 237 4.54 10.39 6.85
C VAL A 237 3.02 10.39 6.92
N ARG A 238 2.41 9.34 7.48
CA ARG A 238 0.95 9.31 7.70
C ARG A 238 0.52 10.37 8.71
N ASP A 239 1.23 10.50 9.83
CA ASP A 239 0.95 11.49 10.86
C ASP A 239 1.01 12.92 10.26
N ILE A 240 1.98 13.20 9.37
CA ILE A 240 2.07 14.49 8.63
C ILE A 240 0.83 14.70 7.74
N VAL A 241 0.40 13.68 7.00
CA VAL A 241 -0.81 13.78 6.15
C VAL A 241 -2.04 14.02 7.00
N ASP A 242 -2.20 13.28 8.12
CA ASP A 242 -3.34 13.45 9.03
C ASP A 242 -3.37 14.87 9.64
N GLU A 243 -2.22 15.45 9.97
CA GLU A 243 -2.11 16.81 10.50
C GLU A 243 -2.53 17.86 9.45
N VAL A 244 -2.04 17.75 8.22
CA VAL A 244 -2.39 18.67 7.12
C VAL A 244 -3.88 18.59 6.79
N THR A 245 -4.43 17.38 6.71
CA THR A 245 -5.83 17.18 6.36
C THR A 245 -6.78 17.64 7.46
N ALA A 246 -6.38 17.52 8.73
CA ALA A 246 -7.14 18.06 9.85
C ALA A 246 -7.24 19.60 9.79
N VAL A 247 -6.13 20.29 9.46
CA VAL A 247 -6.13 21.76 9.28
C VAL A 247 -6.94 22.18 8.05
N ALA A 248 -6.99 21.33 7.01
CA ALA A 248 -7.85 21.55 5.85
C ALA A 248 -9.35 21.33 6.13
N GLY A 249 -9.73 20.98 7.37
CA GLY A 249 -11.11 20.71 7.75
C GLY A 249 -11.65 19.38 7.19
N LEU A 250 -10.77 18.42 6.93
CA LEU A 250 -11.12 17.11 6.39
C LEU A 250 -11.15 16.06 7.50
N ASP A 251 -12.01 15.06 7.39
CA ASP A 251 -12.15 14.01 8.40
C ASP A 251 -10.82 13.25 8.61
N LYS A 252 -10.45 13.09 9.88
CA LYS A 252 -9.25 12.35 10.27
C LYS A 252 -9.27 10.92 9.71
N GLY A 253 -8.18 10.53 9.06
CA GLY A 253 -8.02 9.19 8.48
C GLY A 253 -8.75 8.96 7.14
N SER A 254 -9.52 9.93 6.65
CA SER A 254 -10.14 9.89 5.31
C SER A 254 -9.08 10.02 4.21
N PHE A 255 -7.99 10.72 4.52
CA PHE A 255 -6.89 10.98 3.62
C PHE A 255 -5.63 10.28 4.12
N THR A 256 -5.02 9.52 3.25
CA THR A 256 -3.78 8.80 3.54
C THR A 256 -2.75 9.10 2.45
N PRO A 257 -1.46 8.79 2.61
CA PRO A 257 -0.51 8.90 1.51
C PRO A 257 -0.96 8.18 0.24
N HIS A 258 -1.77 7.12 0.38
CA HIS A 258 -2.34 6.39 -0.75
C HIS A 258 -3.41 7.20 -1.51
N TYR A 259 -4.11 8.11 -0.83
CA TYR A 259 -5.05 9.02 -1.45
C TYR A 259 -4.37 9.96 -2.47
N PHE A 260 -3.20 10.52 -2.14
CA PHE A 260 -2.42 11.35 -3.09
C PHE A 260 -2.05 10.57 -4.34
N ARG A 261 -1.71 9.30 -4.18
CA ARG A 261 -1.44 8.41 -5.31
C ARG A 261 -2.69 8.16 -6.17
N HIS A 262 -3.86 8.00 -5.56
CA HIS A 262 -5.13 7.90 -6.29
C HIS A 262 -5.45 9.21 -7.02
N ALA A 263 -5.30 10.34 -6.34
CA ALA A 263 -5.51 11.66 -6.94
C ALA A 263 -4.58 11.92 -8.12
N PHE A 264 -3.28 11.57 -7.99
CA PHE A 264 -2.31 11.63 -9.09
C PHE A 264 -2.75 10.75 -10.27
N ALA A 265 -3.13 9.50 -10.01
CA ALA A 265 -3.57 8.56 -11.06
C ALA A 265 -4.77 9.10 -11.84
N ILE A 266 -5.77 9.62 -11.12
CA ILE A 266 -6.98 10.19 -11.70
C ILE A 266 -6.65 11.42 -12.54
N LYS A 267 -5.85 12.35 -11.99
CA LYS A 267 -5.44 13.56 -12.71
C LYS A 267 -4.67 13.23 -13.98
N MET A 268 -3.71 12.30 -13.90
CA MET A 268 -2.95 11.86 -15.08
C MET A 268 -3.85 11.21 -16.12
N LEU A 269 -4.80 10.36 -15.69
CA LEU A 269 -5.72 9.71 -16.62
C LEU A 269 -6.66 10.73 -17.30
N GLN A 270 -7.14 11.74 -16.56
CA GLN A 270 -7.98 12.80 -17.13
C GLN A 270 -7.26 13.63 -18.19
N GLU A 271 -5.98 13.91 -17.98
CA GLU A 271 -5.20 14.73 -18.91
C GLU A 271 -4.68 13.93 -20.11
N THR A 272 -4.28 12.68 -19.89
CA THR A 272 -3.62 11.88 -20.95
C THR A 272 -4.55 10.92 -21.68
N HIS A 273 -5.66 10.52 -21.04
CA HIS A 273 -6.56 9.45 -21.49
C HIS A 273 -5.84 8.12 -21.80
N ASP A 274 -4.64 7.93 -21.24
CA ASP A 274 -3.78 6.77 -21.44
C ASP A 274 -3.59 5.98 -20.13
N LEU A 275 -4.31 4.86 -20.03
CA LEU A 275 -4.27 3.98 -18.87
C LEU A 275 -2.92 3.25 -18.75
N ALA A 276 -2.26 2.94 -19.88
CA ALA A 276 -0.97 2.26 -19.89
C ALA A 276 0.12 3.19 -19.36
N LEU A 277 0.14 4.44 -19.80
CA LEU A 277 1.04 5.48 -19.27
C LEU A 277 0.85 5.66 -17.76
N VAL A 278 -0.39 5.74 -17.27
CA VAL A 278 -0.67 5.86 -15.83
C VAL A 278 -0.20 4.62 -15.07
N GLN A 279 -0.36 3.42 -15.64
CA GLN A 279 0.13 2.18 -15.05
C GLN A 279 1.65 2.19 -14.88
N ASP A 280 2.38 2.62 -15.90
CA ASP A 280 3.85 2.70 -15.90
C ASP A 280 4.34 3.75 -14.91
N LEU A 281 3.78 4.95 -14.91
CA LEU A 281 4.10 6.02 -13.96
C LEU A 281 3.91 5.57 -12.52
N LEU A 282 2.85 4.80 -12.24
CA LEU A 282 2.58 4.27 -10.92
C LEU A 282 3.42 3.02 -10.59
N GLY A 283 3.98 2.32 -11.57
CA GLY A 283 4.67 1.04 -11.38
C GLY A 283 3.72 -0.03 -10.84
N HIS A 284 2.56 -0.21 -11.49
CA HIS A 284 1.63 -1.28 -11.20
C HIS A 284 2.05 -2.57 -11.90
N ALA A 285 2.38 -3.61 -11.13
CA ALA A 285 2.74 -4.92 -11.68
C ALA A 285 1.55 -5.65 -12.33
N SER A 286 0.31 -5.23 -12.04
CA SER A 286 -0.91 -5.83 -12.59
C SER A 286 -1.82 -4.76 -13.17
N PRO A 287 -2.30 -4.94 -14.42
CA PRO A 287 -3.28 -4.06 -15.05
C PRO A 287 -4.58 -3.89 -14.25
N SER A 288 -4.96 -4.91 -13.46
CA SER A 288 -6.16 -4.87 -12.62
C SER A 288 -6.15 -3.73 -11.59
N SER A 289 -4.96 -3.33 -11.13
CA SER A 289 -4.79 -2.22 -10.19
C SER A 289 -5.08 -0.85 -10.81
N THR A 290 -4.88 -0.70 -12.12
CA THR A 290 -5.10 0.55 -12.85
C THR A 290 -6.49 0.57 -13.50
N ARG A 291 -7.04 -0.59 -13.90
CA ARG A 291 -8.41 -0.70 -14.44
C ARG A 291 -9.49 -0.18 -13.50
N VAL A 292 -9.21 -0.10 -12.21
CA VAL A 292 -10.14 0.50 -11.24
C VAL A 292 -10.38 1.97 -11.57
N TYR A 293 -9.40 2.69 -12.09
CA TYR A 293 -9.53 4.10 -12.50
C TYR A 293 -10.31 4.25 -13.81
N ALA A 294 -10.16 3.32 -14.76
CA ALA A 294 -10.91 3.33 -16.01
C ALA A 294 -12.43 3.20 -15.81
N LYS A 295 -12.86 2.56 -14.72
CA LYS A 295 -14.29 2.44 -14.37
C LYS A 295 -14.91 3.74 -13.83
N ILE A 296 -14.11 4.73 -13.50
CA ILE A 296 -14.58 5.99 -12.91
C ILE A 296 -15.09 6.95 -13.99
N TYR A 297 -14.69 6.77 -15.25
CA TYR A 297 -15.04 7.67 -16.37
C TYR A 297 -15.66 6.92 -17.55
N PRO A 298 -16.94 6.48 -17.46
CA PRO A 298 -17.66 5.94 -18.62
C PRO A 298 -17.76 6.97 -19.76
N GLU A 299 -17.79 8.26 -19.41
CA GLU A 299 -17.88 9.40 -20.34
C GLU A 299 -16.64 9.49 -21.26
N ASP A 300 -15.48 9.02 -20.83
CA ASP A 300 -14.28 9.01 -21.66
C ASP A 300 -14.40 7.97 -22.80
N MET A 301 -15.11 6.86 -22.58
CA MET A 301 -15.40 5.88 -23.63
C MET A 301 -16.37 6.46 -24.68
N GLU A 302 -17.40 7.18 -24.24
CA GLU A 302 -18.35 7.85 -25.13
C GLU A 302 -17.65 8.94 -25.94
N ARG A 303 -16.82 9.77 -25.28
CA ARG A 303 -16.05 10.84 -25.94
C ARG A 303 -15.05 10.27 -26.96
N ALA A 304 -14.32 9.19 -26.59
CA ALA A 304 -13.40 8.53 -27.50
C ALA A 304 -14.13 7.95 -28.72
N HIS A 305 -15.29 7.30 -28.52
CA HIS A 305 -16.11 6.79 -29.55
C HIS A 305 -16.58 7.92 -30.52
N LYS A 306 -17.14 8.99 -29.97
CA LYS A 306 -17.58 10.17 -30.78
C LYS A 306 -16.40 10.77 -31.55
N LYS A 307 -15.24 10.96 -30.90
CA LYS A 307 -14.04 11.52 -31.56
C LYS A 307 -13.56 10.70 -32.75
N VAL A 308 -13.65 9.38 -32.68
CA VAL A 308 -13.23 8.49 -33.77
C VAL A 308 -14.25 8.46 -34.91
N TRP A 309 -15.53 8.38 -34.58
CA TRP A 309 -16.58 8.18 -35.56
C TRP A 309 -17.18 9.48 -36.15
N GLU A 310 -17.14 10.59 -35.43
CA GLU A 310 -17.55 11.90 -35.95
C GLU A 310 -16.48 12.51 -36.86
N LYS A 311 -15.19 12.25 -36.63
CA LYS A 311 -14.13 12.62 -37.62
C LYS A 311 -14.15 11.79 -38.91
N GLY A 312 -14.72 10.59 -38.87
CA GLY A 312 -14.83 9.73 -40.05
C GLY A 312 -15.93 10.11 -41.05
N ASN A 313 -16.91 10.91 -40.61
CA ASN A 313 -18.02 11.31 -41.47
C ASN A 313 -17.76 12.53 -42.41
N SER A 314 -16.64 13.23 -42.22
CA SER A 314 -16.24 14.32 -43.13
C SER A 314 -15.60 13.84 -44.43
N GLY A 315 -15.27 12.53 -44.53
CA GLY A 315 -14.69 11.94 -45.74
C GLY A 315 -15.66 11.18 -46.66
N LEU A 316 -16.94 11.05 -46.27
CA LEU A 316 -17.94 10.26 -47.02
C LEU A 316 -18.98 11.12 -47.75
N LYS A 317 -18.81 12.45 -47.79
CA LYS A 317 -19.79 13.35 -48.46
C LYS A 317 -19.36 13.89 -49.80
N ASP A 318 -18.21 13.46 -50.34
CA ASP A 318 -17.82 13.85 -51.71
C ASP A 318 -17.40 12.60 -52.50
N LYS A 319 -18.39 11.86 -53.00
CA LYS A 319 -18.31 11.07 -54.21
C LYS A 319 -19.71 10.87 -54.79
#